data_05943c850dfb9b18f782fd099585b944
#
_entry.id   05943c850dfb9b18f782fd099585b944
#
_cell.length_a   1.000
_cell.length_b   1.000
_cell.length_c   1.000
_cell.angle_alpha   90.00
_cell.angle_beta   90.00
_cell.angle_gamma   90.00
#
_symmetry.space_group_name_H-M   'P 1'
#
loop_
_entity.id
_entity.type
_entity.pdbx_description
1 polymer ?
#
loop_
_entity_poly.entity_id
_entity_poly.type
_entity_poly.pdbx_seq_one_letter_code
_entity_poly.pdbx_strand_id
1 'polypeptide(L)'
;MLANTPLLDVPIEGAFYLAAPHENRFNSLLALYIVARVPDRGILVKQEGEVHADPVTGQLTTTFDRLPPIPYSSFEVKLREGPRAPLITPQTCGSFTTDIRLYSFSAPGTQVLKTAPFTISSGASGGGCASSEGELPNRPQFEAGTTTPLGGTYSPFVFKLSRADGTQRFSGVEAKLPPGLTGKLAGIPYCSEAQIAAASARSAEGAGAQELSAPSCPDASQVGIVNVGAGAGSSPYYVQGKIYLAGPYKGAPLSLAIITPAIAGPFDLGTVVVRTALYVDPFTADIRAVSDPLPTILSGIPLDVRSVSLQMNRSNFVLNPTNCEAMSVGGSVTTTAGQSASLSNRFKVGGCRDLPFKPKISIMVKGATRRAGHPALKAVVTFPKGTSANIARAQVGLPHSEFLDQGSIKTVCKQADLRAGTCPKKSIYGKAKAWTPLLDKPLEGPVYLGVGFGHKLPDLVADLNGQVRILAHGKVDTTKHEGLRNTFEAVPDAPVSRFVLEMQGGRKKGLLENSTNICKGTHKAEVRFTAHSGKVLSFKTPLKNSCHKKKKHKKHSGRGR
;
A
#
# COMPACT_ATOMS: atom_id res chain seq x y z
N MET A 1 0.25 -48.20 12.73
CA MET A 1 -0.73 -48.56 13.77
C MET A 1 -0.59 -50.03 14.07
N LEU A 2 -0.63 -50.37 15.36
CA LEU A 2 -0.57 -51.73 15.87
C LEU A 2 -1.70 -51.91 16.88
N ALA A 3 -2.50 -52.97 16.77
CA ALA A 3 -3.56 -53.25 17.74
C ALA A 3 -3.45 -54.71 18.17
N ASN A 4 -3.52 -54.96 19.45
CA ASN A 4 -3.56 -56.27 20.04
C ASN A 4 -4.97 -56.60 20.54
N THR A 5 -5.42 -57.81 20.30
CA THR A 5 -6.71 -58.34 20.78
C THR A 5 -6.51 -59.72 21.36
N PRO A 6 -7.20 -60.09 22.43
CA PRO A 6 -7.14 -61.44 22.95
C PRO A 6 -7.78 -62.51 22.03
N LEU A 7 -8.39 -62.08 20.93
CA LEU A 7 -8.99 -62.96 19.94
C LEU A 7 -8.00 -63.48 18.91
N LEU A 8 -6.79 -62.91 18.85
CA LEU A 8 -5.74 -63.27 17.90
C LEU A 8 -4.39 -63.45 18.61
N ASP A 9 -3.62 -64.38 18.13
CA ASP A 9 -2.23 -64.69 18.56
C ASP A 9 -1.19 -63.79 17.88
N VAL A 10 -1.60 -62.97 16.93
CA VAL A 10 -0.79 -62.00 16.18
C VAL A 10 -1.39 -60.59 16.25
N PRO A 11 -0.57 -59.55 16.25
CA PRO A 11 -1.07 -58.19 16.23
C PRO A 11 -1.77 -57.85 14.88
N ILE A 12 -2.77 -56.98 14.93
CA ILE A 12 -3.38 -56.39 13.75
C ILE A 12 -2.56 -55.18 13.30
N GLU A 13 -1.96 -55.25 12.15
CA GLU A 13 -1.17 -54.17 11.58
C GLU A 13 -2.01 -53.28 10.65
N GLY A 14 -1.77 -51.99 10.68
CA GLY A 14 -2.49 -51.07 9.83
C GLY A 14 -1.80 -49.73 9.60
N ALA A 15 -2.38 -48.94 8.73
CA ALA A 15 -1.92 -47.60 8.39
C ALA A 15 -3.05 -46.56 8.49
N PHE A 16 -2.66 -45.34 8.74
CA PHE A 16 -3.54 -44.17 8.67
C PHE A 16 -3.39 -43.51 7.31
N TYR A 17 -4.52 -43.19 6.71
CA TYR A 17 -4.62 -42.46 5.45
C TYR A 17 -5.42 -41.20 5.67
N LEU A 18 -4.93 -40.07 5.14
CA LEU A 18 -5.70 -38.84 5.07
C LEU A 18 -6.75 -38.98 3.96
N ALA A 19 -8.00 -38.67 4.28
CA ALA A 19 -9.09 -38.75 3.32
C ALA A 19 -9.07 -37.54 2.35
N ALA A 20 -9.66 -37.71 1.17
CA ALA A 20 -9.88 -36.59 0.27
C ALA A 20 -10.86 -35.57 0.91
N PRO A 21 -10.56 -34.26 0.86
CA PRO A 21 -11.43 -33.23 1.38
C PRO A 21 -12.81 -33.28 0.73
N HIS A 22 -13.87 -33.17 1.52
CA HIS A 22 -15.29 -33.16 1.11
C HIS A 22 -15.77 -34.42 0.34
N GLU A 23 -14.87 -35.33 -0.02
CA GLU A 23 -15.18 -36.64 -0.61
C GLU A 23 -15.13 -37.78 0.41
N ASN A 24 -15.24 -37.45 1.70
CA ASN A 24 -15.29 -38.38 2.80
C ASN A 24 -16.70 -38.45 3.39
N ARG A 25 -16.97 -39.46 4.21
CA ARG A 25 -18.27 -39.68 4.81
C ARG A 25 -18.82 -38.48 5.63
N PHE A 26 -17.93 -37.70 6.20
CA PHE A 26 -18.28 -36.57 7.05
C PHE A 26 -18.48 -35.27 6.24
N ASN A 27 -18.19 -35.31 4.93
CA ASN A 27 -18.16 -34.12 4.08
C ASN A 27 -17.28 -32.99 4.68
N SER A 28 -16.24 -33.39 5.41
CA SER A 28 -15.33 -32.48 6.14
C SER A 28 -14.04 -32.23 5.35
N LEU A 29 -13.37 -31.12 5.68
CA LEU A 29 -12.04 -30.78 5.13
C LEU A 29 -10.99 -31.83 5.53
N LEU A 30 -11.07 -32.33 6.76
CA LEU A 30 -10.12 -33.28 7.32
C LEU A 30 -10.86 -34.54 7.80
N ALA A 31 -10.42 -35.69 7.32
CA ALA A 31 -10.83 -36.99 7.85
C ALA A 31 -9.72 -38.02 7.69
N LEU A 32 -9.76 -39.07 8.48
CA LEU A 32 -8.76 -40.13 8.50
C LEU A 32 -9.42 -41.48 8.23
N TYR A 33 -8.70 -42.35 7.55
CA TYR A 33 -9.04 -43.77 7.44
C TYR A 33 -7.96 -44.60 8.12
N ILE A 34 -8.39 -45.51 8.99
CA ILE A 34 -7.55 -46.60 9.50
C ILE A 34 -7.84 -47.81 8.63
N VAL A 35 -6.83 -48.38 8.02
CA VAL A 35 -6.92 -49.66 7.30
C VAL A 35 -5.98 -50.62 7.97
N ALA A 36 -6.53 -51.65 8.60
CA ALA A 36 -5.79 -52.63 9.35
C ALA A 36 -6.16 -54.05 8.83
N ARG A 37 -5.18 -54.93 8.74
CA ARG A 37 -5.36 -56.27 8.18
C ARG A 37 -4.48 -57.33 8.84
N VAL A 38 -5.01 -58.57 8.85
CA VAL A 38 -4.26 -59.77 9.12
C VAL A 38 -4.54 -60.74 7.94
N PRO A 39 -3.71 -60.70 6.87
CA PRO A 39 -3.97 -61.39 5.61
C PRO A 39 -4.16 -62.91 5.83
N ASP A 40 -3.31 -63.53 6.63
CA ASP A 40 -3.32 -64.98 6.89
C ASP A 40 -4.57 -65.46 7.66
N ARG A 41 -5.34 -64.53 8.22
CA ARG A 41 -6.60 -64.78 8.91
C ARG A 41 -7.81 -64.21 8.17
N GLY A 42 -7.60 -63.63 6.99
CA GLY A 42 -8.69 -63.01 6.18
C GLY A 42 -9.31 -61.77 6.84
N ILE A 43 -8.64 -61.14 7.77
CA ILE A 43 -9.18 -59.97 8.52
C ILE A 43 -8.79 -58.70 7.81
N LEU A 44 -9.80 -57.85 7.53
CA LEU A 44 -9.65 -56.49 7.05
C LEU A 44 -10.59 -55.56 7.84
N VAL A 45 -10.01 -54.62 8.56
CA VAL A 45 -10.75 -53.59 9.32
C VAL A 45 -10.51 -52.25 8.64
N LYS A 46 -11.60 -51.54 8.32
CA LYS A 46 -11.57 -50.15 7.85
C LYS A 46 -12.37 -49.32 8.82
N GLN A 47 -11.76 -48.29 9.36
CA GLN A 47 -12.37 -47.38 10.32
C GLN A 47 -12.20 -45.95 9.87
N GLU A 48 -13.30 -45.19 9.91
CA GLU A 48 -13.34 -43.79 9.56
C GLU A 48 -13.23 -42.93 10.83
N GLY A 49 -12.44 -41.87 10.76
CA GLY A 49 -12.29 -40.89 11.85
C GLY A 49 -12.52 -39.48 11.31
N GLU A 50 -13.42 -38.76 11.92
CA GLU A 50 -13.62 -37.34 11.69
C GLU A 50 -12.53 -36.53 12.39
N VAL A 51 -11.95 -35.57 11.70
CA VAL A 51 -10.98 -34.63 12.29
C VAL A 51 -11.58 -33.24 12.26
N HIS A 52 -11.81 -32.69 13.44
CA HIS A 52 -12.27 -31.32 13.61
C HIS A 52 -11.11 -30.43 14.07
N ALA A 53 -10.87 -29.32 13.35
CA ALA A 53 -9.93 -28.30 13.73
C ALA A 53 -10.68 -27.11 14.33
N ASP A 54 -10.35 -26.72 15.55
CA ASP A 54 -10.98 -25.57 16.23
C ASP A 54 -10.65 -24.28 15.46
N PRO A 55 -11.66 -23.48 15.04
CA PRO A 55 -11.44 -22.31 14.17
C PRO A 55 -10.68 -21.16 14.83
N VAL A 56 -10.54 -21.16 16.15
CA VAL A 56 -9.87 -20.10 16.92
C VAL A 56 -8.46 -20.53 17.37
N THR A 57 -8.33 -21.76 17.84
CA THR A 57 -7.08 -22.26 18.45
C THR A 57 -6.26 -23.14 17.49
N GLY A 58 -6.91 -23.72 16.48
CA GLY A 58 -6.30 -24.74 15.62
C GLY A 58 -6.13 -26.09 16.30
N GLN A 59 -6.69 -26.31 17.50
CA GLN A 59 -6.63 -27.58 18.19
C GLN A 59 -7.40 -28.65 17.41
N LEU A 60 -6.77 -29.82 17.23
CA LEU A 60 -7.37 -30.94 16.51
C LEU A 60 -8.09 -31.88 17.47
N THR A 61 -9.33 -32.25 17.12
CA THR A 61 -10.08 -33.33 17.78
C THR A 61 -10.39 -34.39 16.73
N THR A 62 -9.98 -35.64 17.01
CA THR A 62 -10.29 -36.77 16.13
C THR A 62 -11.30 -37.68 16.81
N THR A 63 -12.42 -37.96 16.15
CA THR A 63 -13.48 -38.81 16.65
C THR A 63 -13.60 -40.07 15.79
N PHE A 64 -13.51 -41.22 16.45
CA PHE A 64 -13.83 -42.52 15.85
C PHE A 64 -15.12 -43.01 16.49
N ASP A 65 -16.23 -42.87 15.82
CA ASP A 65 -17.49 -43.51 16.16
C ASP A 65 -17.59 -44.89 15.46
N ARG A 66 -18.48 -45.73 15.80
CA ARG A 66 -18.70 -47.04 15.16
C ARG A 66 -17.47 -47.98 15.14
N LEU A 67 -16.70 -47.96 16.22
CA LEU A 67 -15.67 -49.00 16.37
C LEU A 67 -16.30 -50.38 16.41
N PRO A 68 -15.68 -51.45 15.85
CA PRO A 68 -16.20 -52.78 16.00
C PRO A 68 -16.21 -53.20 17.48
N PRO A 69 -17.27 -53.90 17.96
CA PRO A 69 -17.40 -54.31 19.38
C PRO A 69 -16.52 -55.53 19.67
N ILE A 70 -15.23 -55.39 19.49
CA ILE A 70 -14.21 -56.40 19.79
C ILE A 70 -13.33 -55.94 20.93
N PRO A 71 -12.84 -56.85 21.78
CA PRO A 71 -11.93 -56.48 22.86
C PRO A 71 -10.55 -56.16 22.29
N TYR A 72 -10.01 -55.00 22.70
CA TYR A 72 -8.63 -54.59 22.47
C TYR A 72 -7.87 -54.63 23.78
N SER A 73 -6.67 -55.19 23.78
CA SER A 73 -5.72 -55.12 24.92
C SER A 73 -4.77 -53.90 24.80
N SER A 74 -4.41 -53.53 23.58
CA SER A 74 -3.62 -52.34 23.32
C SER A 74 -3.87 -51.81 21.91
N PHE A 75 -3.69 -50.49 21.74
CA PHE A 75 -3.76 -49.78 20.47
C PHE A 75 -2.65 -48.73 20.41
N GLU A 76 -1.71 -48.91 19.50
CA GLU A 76 -0.55 -48.03 19.32
C GLU A 76 -0.62 -47.33 17.95
N VAL A 77 -0.43 -46.01 17.96
CA VAL A 77 -0.35 -45.18 16.76
C VAL A 77 1.01 -44.54 16.69
N LYS A 78 1.73 -44.78 15.59
CA LYS A 78 2.96 -44.04 15.24
C LYS A 78 2.67 -43.21 14.00
N LEU A 79 2.70 -41.89 14.15
CA LEU A 79 2.58 -40.96 13.04
C LEU A 79 3.94 -40.76 12.38
N ARG A 80 3.91 -40.37 11.10
CA ARG A 80 5.14 -40.11 10.35
C ARG A 80 5.82 -38.86 10.87
N GLU A 81 7.15 -38.92 10.97
CA GLU A 81 8.02 -37.81 11.36
C GLU A 81 8.59 -37.06 10.15
N GLY A 82 9.28 -35.93 10.41
CA GLY A 82 9.99 -35.12 9.41
C GLY A 82 9.09 -34.21 8.58
N PRO A 83 9.52 -33.82 7.36
CA PRO A 83 8.84 -32.81 6.55
C PRO A 83 7.42 -33.17 6.10
N ARG A 84 7.03 -34.43 6.27
CA ARG A 84 5.69 -34.96 5.96
C ARG A 84 4.91 -35.33 7.22
N ALA A 85 5.33 -34.84 8.39
CA ALA A 85 4.59 -35.05 9.62
C ALA A 85 3.20 -34.40 9.53
N PRO A 86 2.12 -35.13 9.87
CA PRO A 86 0.77 -34.57 9.84
C PRO A 86 0.48 -33.65 11.04
N LEU A 87 1.29 -33.73 12.10
CA LEU A 87 1.17 -32.91 13.29
C LEU A 87 2.41 -32.02 13.47
N ILE A 88 2.19 -30.85 14.00
CA ILE A 88 3.23 -29.86 14.33
C ILE A 88 3.14 -29.57 15.83
N THR A 89 4.26 -29.59 16.52
CA THR A 89 4.33 -29.18 17.93
C THR A 89 4.10 -27.68 18.06
N PRO A 90 3.52 -27.20 19.19
CA PRO A 90 3.51 -25.77 19.53
C PRO A 90 4.92 -25.16 19.40
N GLN A 91 4.98 -23.89 18.99
CA GLN A 91 6.28 -23.18 18.85
C GLN A 91 6.87 -22.75 20.20
N THR A 92 6.05 -22.78 21.26
CA THR A 92 6.46 -22.48 22.64
C THR A 92 6.66 -23.76 23.42
N CYS A 93 7.56 -23.71 24.40
CA CYS A 93 7.83 -24.80 25.30
C CYS A 93 6.91 -24.82 26.51
N GLY A 94 6.69 -25.99 27.06
CA GLY A 94 5.81 -26.19 28.19
C GLY A 94 5.29 -27.62 28.26
N SER A 95 4.48 -27.88 29.27
CA SER A 95 3.74 -29.14 29.43
C SER A 95 2.35 -28.99 28.83
N PHE A 96 1.99 -29.92 27.98
CA PHE A 96 0.70 -29.98 27.27
C PHE A 96 0.03 -31.32 27.59
N THR A 97 -1.28 -31.42 27.34
CA THR A 97 -2.05 -32.64 27.55
C THR A 97 -2.83 -33.00 26.28
N THR A 98 -2.89 -34.30 26.03
CA THR A 98 -3.87 -34.86 25.08
C THR A 98 -5.00 -35.46 25.90
N ASP A 99 -6.22 -35.00 25.64
CA ASP A 99 -7.44 -35.49 26.28
C ASP A 99 -8.06 -36.60 25.42
N ILE A 100 -8.38 -37.72 26.05
CA ILE A 100 -8.97 -38.91 25.42
C ILE A 100 -10.29 -39.20 26.09
N ARG A 101 -11.39 -39.17 25.33
CA ARG A 101 -12.74 -39.48 25.77
C ARG A 101 -13.15 -40.84 25.22
N LEU A 102 -13.39 -41.80 26.10
CA LEU A 102 -13.77 -43.17 25.75
C LEU A 102 -15.23 -43.42 26.15
N TYR A 103 -15.97 -44.07 25.28
CA TYR A 103 -17.35 -44.49 25.51
C TYR A 103 -17.45 -46.01 25.29
N SER A 104 -17.94 -46.75 26.27
CA SER A 104 -18.10 -48.20 26.13
C SER A 104 -19.42 -48.58 25.46
N PHE A 105 -19.44 -49.73 24.80
CA PHE A 105 -20.68 -50.29 24.25
C PHE A 105 -21.73 -50.60 25.32
N SER A 106 -21.28 -51.03 26.51
CA SER A 106 -22.17 -51.35 27.65
C SER A 106 -22.77 -50.12 28.32
N ALA A 107 -22.15 -48.93 28.20
CA ALA A 107 -22.61 -47.69 28.78
C ALA A 107 -22.29 -46.49 27.86
N PRO A 108 -22.95 -46.38 26.69
CA PRO A 108 -22.60 -45.40 25.66
C PRO A 108 -22.83 -43.94 26.07
N GLY A 109 -23.65 -43.70 27.11
CA GLY A 109 -23.87 -42.39 27.71
C GLY A 109 -22.85 -42.00 28.79
N THR A 110 -21.94 -42.91 29.17
CA THR A 110 -20.96 -42.68 30.25
C THR A 110 -19.55 -42.49 29.66
N GLN A 111 -19.06 -41.29 29.80
CA GLN A 111 -17.71 -40.92 29.36
C GLN A 111 -16.65 -41.34 30.37
N VAL A 112 -15.58 -41.95 29.90
CA VAL A 112 -14.34 -42.11 30.67
C VAL A 112 -13.29 -41.17 30.11
N LEU A 113 -12.87 -40.18 30.90
CA LEU A 113 -11.82 -39.22 30.54
C LEU A 113 -10.46 -39.74 30.95
N LYS A 114 -9.51 -39.71 30.03
CA LYS A 114 -8.07 -39.97 30.26
C LYS A 114 -7.27 -38.80 29.71
N THR A 115 -6.20 -38.43 30.37
CA THR A 115 -5.24 -37.40 29.95
C THR A 115 -3.87 -37.98 29.78
N ALA A 116 -3.15 -37.61 28.74
CA ALA A 116 -1.76 -37.97 28.52
C ALA A 116 -0.91 -36.69 28.41
N PRO A 117 -0.08 -36.39 29.41
CA PRO A 117 0.82 -35.24 29.39
C PRO A 117 2.02 -35.49 28.49
N PHE A 118 2.48 -34.44 27.83
CA PHE A 118 3.76 -34.42 27.09
C PHE A 118 4.43 -33.06 27.27
N THR A 119 5.75 -33.01 27.13
CA THR A 119 6.54 -31.79 27.34
C THR A 119 7.32 -31.46 26.08
N ILE A 120 7.23 -30.18 25.66
CA ILE A 120 8.10 -29.61 24.66
C ILE A 120 9.21 -28.85 25.36
N SER A 121 10.45 -29.30 25.18
CA SER A 121 11.65 -28.84 25.91
C SER A 121 12.69 -28.17 25.03
N SER A 122 12.49 -28.15 23.68
CA SER A 122 13.41 -27.49 22.75
C SER A 122 12.63 -26.73 21.67
N GLY A 123 13.16 -25.59 21.27
CA GLY A 123 12.59 -24.77 20.21
C GLY A 123 12.90 -25.30 18.81
N ALA A 124 12.52 -24.55 17.78
CA ALA A 124 12.80 -24.87 16.39
C ALA A 124 14.31 -25.15 16.17
N SER A 125 14.61 -26.20 15.41
CA SER A 125 15.98 -26.62 15.10
C SER A 125 16.80 -27.02 16.34
N GLY A 126 16.18 -27.44 17.45
CA GLY A 126 16.84 -27.86 18.68
C GLY A 126 17.42 -26.71 19.51
N GLY A 127 17.07 -25.47 19.19
CA GLY A 127 17.53 -24.29 19.92
C GLY A 127 16.84 -24.04 21.24
N GLY A 128 17.12 -22.89 21.85
CA GLY A 128 16.49 -22.44 23.11
C GLY A 128 14.98 -22.39 23.01
N CYS A 129 14.33 -22.58 24.14
CA CYS A 129 12.90 -22.74 24.26
C CYS A 129 12.25 -21.49 24.86
N ALA A 130 11.36 -20.87 24.14
CA ALA A 130 10.55 -19.75 24.61
C ALA A 130 9.30 -20.29 25.33
N SER A 131 8.93 -19.68 26.45
CA SER A 131 7.72 -20.04 27.19
C SER A 131 6.46 -19.35 26.63
N SER A 132 6.66 -18.28 25.87
CA SER A 132 5.59 -17.52 25.24
C SER A 132 6.00 -17.04 23.84
N GLU A 133 5.04 -16.68 22.99
CA GLU A 133 5.31 -16.13 21.66
C GLU A 133 6.13 -14.83 21.74
N GLY A 134 5.89 -14.01 22.79
CA GLY A 134 6.62 -12.75 22.98
C GLY A 134 8.11 -12.90 23.23
N GLU A 135 8.56 -14.07 23.70
CA GLU A 135 9.96 -14.40 23.93
C GLU A 135 10.66 -14.94 22.67
N LEU A 136 9.90 -15.34 21.65
CA LEU A 136 10.46 -15.77 20.38
C LEU A 136 11.19 -14.61 19.68
N PRO A 137 12.27 -14.89 18.92
CA PRO A 137 12.97 -13.84 18.18
C PRO A 137 12.05 -13.08 17.22
N ASN A 138 12.17 -11.74 17.20
CA ASN A 138 11.51 -10.87 16.22
C ASN A 138 12.56 -10.27 15.28
N ARG A 139 12.96 -11.03 14.25
CA ARG A 139 14.01 -10.65 13.28
C ARG A 139 13.52 -10.86 11.85
N PRO A 140 12.60 -10.01 11.35
CA PRO A 140 12.13 -10.11 9.98
C PRO A 140 13.26 -9.79 9.00
N GLN A 141 13.27 -10.48 7.85
CA GLN A 141 14.09 -10.14 6.69
C GLN A 141 13.25 -9.31 5.73
N PHE A 142 13.84 -8.26 5.18
CA PHE A 142 13.14 -7.31 4.35
C PHE A 142 13.95 -6.89 3.12
N GLU A 143 13.34 -7.03 1.94
CA GLU A 143 13.89 -6.59 0.66
C GLU A 143 12.82 -5.80 -0.08
N ALA A 144 13.19 -4.63 -0.62
CA ALA A 144 12.26 -3.84 -1.44
C ALA A 144 13.01 -2.97 -2.44
N GLY A 145 12.45 -2.83 -3.66
CA GLY A 145 13.03 -2.01 -4.70
C GLY A 145 12.38 -2.21 -6.06
N THR A 146 12.85 -1.48 -7.05
CA THR A 146 12.41 -1.61 -8.44
C THR A 146 13.38 -2.46 -9.24
N THR A 147 12.85 -3.26 -10.17
CA THR A 147 13.67 -4.19 -10.98
C THR A 147 14.52 -3.48 -12.03
N THR A 148 14.10 -2.28 -12.46
CA THR A 148 14.85 -1.41 -13.38
C THR A 148 15.10 -0.08 -12.68
N PRO A 149 16.22 0.09 -11.95
CA PRO A 149 16.47 1.26 -11.12
C PRO A 149 16.98 2.46 -11.93
N LEU A 150 16.22 2.90 -12.94
CA LEU A 150 16.48 4.09 -13.74
C LEU A 150 15.51 5.22 -13.41
N GLY A 151 16.03 6.41 -13.19
CA GLY A 151 15.25 7.59 -12.81
C GLY A 151 14.20 7.97 -13.85
N GLY A 152 12.98 8.30 -13.40
CA GLY A 152 11.87 8.73 -14.25
C GLY A 152 11.32 7.66 -15.20
N THR A 153 11.67 6.39 -15.00
CA THR A 153 11.15 5.27 -15.80
C THR A 153 10.12 4.45 -15.02
N TYR A 154 9.20 3.82 -15.74
CA TYR A 154 8.31 2.83 -15.16
C TYR A 154 9.06 1.52 -14.95
N SER A 155 8.87 0.91 -13.78
CA SER A 155 9.51 -0.35 -13.41
C SER A 155 8.63 -1.14 -12.44
N PRO A 156 8.60 -2.47 -12.52
CA PRO A 156 7.99 -3.28 -11.47
C PRO A 156 8.66 -2.98 -10.11
N PHE A 157 7.84 -2.95 -9.06
CA PHE A 157 8.30 -2.81 -7.68
C PHE A 157 8.09 -4.11 -6.92
N VAL A 158 9.10 -4.55 -6.20
CA VAL A 158 9.09 -5.75 -5.37
C VAL A 158 9.18 -5.35 -3.90
N PHE A 159 8.36 -5.97 -3.08
CA PHE A 159 8.39 -5.89 -1.62
C PHE A 159 8.35 -7.32 -1.09
N LYS A 160 9.38 -7.75 -0.37
CA LYS A 160 9.48 -9.09 0.20
C LYS A 160 9.79 -9.00 1.69
N LEU A 161 8.89 -9.56 2.47
CA LEU A 161 9.02 -9.72 3.92
C LEU A 161 9.05 -11.20 4.24
N SER A 162 10.01 -11.63 5.06
CA SER A 162 10.09 -13.04 5.48
C SER A 162 10.61 -13.16 6.91
N ARG A 163 10.31 -14.30 7.53
CA ARG A 163 10.77 -14.69 8.86
C ARG A 163 11.23 -16.14 8.89
N ALA A 164 12.16 -16.45 9.78
CA ALA A 164 12.57 -17.82 10.03
C ALA A 164 11.51 -18.59 10.82
N ASP A 165 11.53 -19.91 10.76
CA ASP A 165 10.74 -20.76 11.64
C ASP A 165 11.12 -20.57 13.11
N GLY A 166 10.17 -20.72 14.03
CA GLY A 166 10.41 -20.46 15.46
C GLY A 166 10.61 -18.98 15.81
N THR A 167 10.20 -18.04 14.95
CA THR A 167 10.17 -16.61 15.25
C THR A 167 8.74 -16.11 15.38
N GLN A 168 8.53 -14.90 15.93
CA GLN A 168 7.20 -14.32 16.13
C GLN A 168 6.43 -14.19 14.81
N ARG A 169 5.13 -14.52 14.83
CA ARG A 169 4.25 -14.48 13.67
C ARG A 169 3.86 -13.04 13.31
N PHE A 170 3.76 -12.74 12.01
CA PHE A 170 3.33 -11.44 11.53
C PHE A 170 1.83 -11.22 11.76
N SER A 171 1.45 -10.05 12.26
CA SER A 171 0.06 -9.63 12.40
C SER A 171 -0.30 -8.42 11.54
N GLY A 172 0.67 -7.59 11.13
CA GLY A 172 0.42 -6.42 10.29
C GLY A 172 1.70 -5.81 9.75
N VAL A 173 1.58 -5.06 8.66
CA VAL A 173 2.70 -4.42 7.97
C VAL A 173 2.38 -2.96 7.68
N GLU A 174 3.32 -2.08 8.01
CA GLU A 174 3.36 -0.72 7.53
C GLU A 174 4.59 -0.53 6.65
N ALA A 175 4.40 0.03 5.44
CA ALA A 175 5.49 0.36 4.53
C ALA A 175 5.46 1.83 4.16
N LYS A 176 6.63 2.48 4.14
CA LYS A 176 6.83 3.85 3.70
C LYS A 176 7.71 3.83 2.45
N LEU A 177 7.16 4.29 1.34
CA LEU A 177 7.88 4.35 0.07
C LEU A 177 8.85 5.54 0.05
N PRO A 178 9.96 5.44 -0.69
CA PRO A 178 10.88 6.56 -0.85
C PRO A 178 10.21 7.72 -1.60
N PRO A 179 10.58 8.98 -1.32
CA PRO A 179 10.06 10.14 -2.01
C PRO A 179 10.17 10.01 -3.54
N GLY A 180 9.08 10.30 -4.24
CA GLY A 180 9.02 10.26 -5.70
C GLY A 180 8.79 8.88 -6.31
N LEU A 181 8.79 7.78 -5.54
CA LEU A 181 8.28 6.50 -6.02
C LEU A 181 6.76 6.54 -6.01
N THR A 182 6.15 6.58 -7.19
CA THR A 182 4.71 6.86 -7.35
C THR A 182 4.02 5.82 -8.20
N GLY A 183 2.67 5.76 -8.11
CA GLY A 183 1.83 4.92 -8.95
C GLY A 183 1.05 5.73 -9.98
N LYS A 184 0.96 5.25 -11.22
CA LYS A 184 0.06 5.79 -12.24
C LYS A 184 -1.34 5.19 -12.06
N LEU A 185 -2.29 6.00 -11.66
CA LEU A 185 -3.70 5.62 -11.48
C LEU A 185 -4.52 5.81 -12.77
N ALA A 186 -4.06 6.71 -13.66
CA ALA A 186 -4.76 7.05 -14.89
C ALA A 186 -5.03 5.83 -15.77
N GLY A 187 -6.31 5.61 -16.10
CA GLY A 187 -6.78 4.50 -16.92
C GLY A 187 -6.89 3.16 -16.19
N ILE A 188 -6.77 3.13 -14.86
CA ILE A 188 -6.93 1.93 -14.05
C ILE A 188 -8.23 2.05 -13.23
N PRO A 189 -9.27 1.27 -13.53
CA PRO A 189 -10.49 1.27 -12.73
C PRO A 189 -10.21 0.67 -11.34
N TYR A 190 -10.98 1.07 -10.34
CA TYR A 190 -10.91 0.47 -9.02
C TYR A 190 -11.71 -0.84 -8.97
N CYS A 191 -11.19 -1.84 -8.24
CA CYS A 191 -12.05 -2.89 -7.72
C CYS A 191 -13.01 -2.26 -6.71
N SER A 192 -14.30 -2.37 -6.95
CA SER A 192 -15.34 -1.74 -6.12
C SER A 192 -15.50 -2.44 -4.77
N GLU A 193 -16.05 -1.74 -3.77
CA GLU A 193 -16.32 -2.32 -2.45
C GLU A 193 -17.25 -3.55 -2.54
N ALA A 194 -18.21 -3.56 -3.46
CA ALA A 194 -19.09 -4.71 -3.68
C ALA A 194 -18.32 -5.93 -4.21
N GLN A 195 -17.35 -5.72 -5.10
CA GLN A 195 -16.49 -6.80 -5.63
C GLN A 195 -15.54 -7.34 -4.57
N ILE A 196 -14.98 -6.46 -3.72
CA ILE A 196 -14.12 -6.86 -2.60
C ILE A 196 -14.94 -7.63 -1.56
N ALA A 197 -16.16 -7.20 -1.27
CA ALA A 197 -17.07 -7.91 -0.37
C ALA A 197 -17.44 -9.29 -0.94
N ALA A 198 -17.65 -9.41 -2.26
CA ALA A 198 -17.89 -10.70 -2.91
C ALA A 198 -16.69 -11.66 -2.76
N ALA A 199 -15.45 -11.15 -2.90
CA ALA A 199 -14.24 -11.94 -2.63
C ALA A 199 -14.16 -12.38 -1.17
N SER A 200 -14.48 -11.48 -0.23
CA SER A 200 -14.49 -11.78 1.21
C SER A 200 -15.56 -12.81 1.60
N ALA A 201 -16.70 -12.82 0.91
CA ALA A 201 -17.75 -13.82 1.12
C ALA A 201 -17.32 -15.24 0.70
N ARG A 202 -16.27 -15.37 -0.11
CA ARG A 202 -15.66 -16.65 -0.51
C ARG A 202 -14.61 -17.16 0.47
N SER A 203 -14.74 -16.80 1.75
CA SER A 203 -13.82 -17.25 2.82
C SER A 203 -14.10 -18.67 3.31
N ALA A 204 -15.24 -19.27 2.96
CA ALA A 204 -15.56 -20.64 3.31
C ALA A 204 -14.70 -21.66 2.55
N GLU A 205 -14.55 -22.85 3.14
CA GLU A 205 -13.88 -23.99 2.52
C GLU A 205 -14.48 -24.32 1.14
N GLY A 206 -13.64 -24.63 0.16
CA GLY A 206 -14.04 -24.92 -1.22
C GLY A 206 -14.33 -23.68 -2.09
N ALA A 207 -14.40 -22.48 -1.50
CA ALA A 207 -14.71 -21.27 -2.26
C ALA A 207 -13.46 -20.58 -2.88
N GLY A 208 -12.25 -20.99 -2.51
CA GLY A 208 -11.01 -20.50 -3.11
C GLY A 208 -10.88 -20.85 -4.59
N ALA A 209 -11.28 -22.04 -4.99
CA ALA A 209 -11.29 -22.46 -6.39
C ALA A 209 -12.24 -21.61 -7.26
N GLN A 210 -13.35 -21.13 -6.69
CA GLN A 210 -14.26 -20.21 -7.37
C GLN A 210 -13.59 -18.85 -7.60
N GLU A 211 -12.87 -18.31 -6.60
CA GLU A 211 -12.14 -17.04 -6.76
C GLU A 211 -10.97 -17.18 -7.76
N LEU A 212 -10.31 -18.34 -7.78
CA LEU A 212 -9.24 -18.61 -8.73
C LEU A 212 -9.75 -18.66 -10.18
N SER A 213 -10.89 -19.34 -10.43
CA SER A 213 -11.48 -19.53 -11.77
C SER A 213 -12.25 -18.30 -12.26
N ALA A 214 -12.92 -17.58 -11.35
CA ALA A 214 -13.72 -16.40 -11.63
C ALA A 214 -13.44 -15.29 -10.60
N PRO A 215 -12.34 -14.54 -10.78
CA PRO A 215 -11.94 -13.47 -9.86
C PRO A 215 -13.04 -12.43 -9.64
N SER A 216 -13.28 -12.06 -8.40
CA SER A 216 -14.30 -11.07 -8.03
C SER A 216 -13.97 -9.66 -8.53
N CYS A 217 -12.68 -9.30 -8.54
CA CYS A 217 -12.21 -8.03 -9.08
C CYS A 217 -11.85 -8.16 -10.57
N PRO A 218 -12.12 -7.12 -11.39
CA PRO A 218 -11.78 -7.14 -12.82
C PRO A 218 -10.26 -7.09 -13.02
N ASP A 219 -9.75 -7.81 -14.02
CA ASP A 219 -8.33 -7.79 -14.39
C ASP A 219 -7.84 -6.38 -14.74
N ALA A 220 -8.73 -5.51 -15.23
CA ALA A 220 -8.41 -4.11 -15.49
C ALA A 220 -7.95 -3.34 -14.25
N SER A 221 -8.37 -3.73 -13.04
CA SER A 221 -7.93 -3.15 -11.76
C SER A 221 -6.71 -3.83 -11.15
N GLN A 222 -6.25 -4.95 -11.72
CA GLN A 222 -5.08 -5.66 -11.22
C GLN A 222 -3.81 -4.82 -11.45
N VAL A 223 -3.03 -4.63 -10.39
CA VAL A 223 -1.77 -3.87 -10.41
C VAL A 223 -0.56 -4.73 -10.05
N GLY A 224 -0.78 -5.95 -9.56
CA GLY A 224 0.30 -6.85 -9.19
C GLY A 224 -0.16 -8.24 -8.80
N ILE A 225 0.80 -9.00 -8.29
CA ILE A 225 0.60 -10.34 -7.73
C ILE A 225 1.24 -10.42 -6.34
N VAL A 226 0.72 -11.30 -5.51
CA VAL A 226 1.31 -11.67 -4.22
C VAL A 226 1.66 -13.15 -4.22
N ASN A 227 2.76 -13.50 -3.59
CA ASN A 227 3.13 -14.88 -3.29
C ASN A 227 3.33 -15.01 -1.78
N VAL A 228 2.55 -15.86 -1.13
CA VAL A 228 2.54 -16.06 0.31
C VAL A 228 3.06 -17.45 0.63
N GLY A 229 4.13 -17.53 1.41
CA GLY A 229 4.65 -18.79 1.95
C GLY A 229 4.10 -19.01 3.37
N ALA A 230 3.45 -20.13 3.60
CA ALA A 230 2.81 -20.49 4.86
C ALA A 230 3.23 -21.90 5.32
N GLY A 231 3.14 -22.17 6.62
CA GLY A 231 3.44 -23.44 7.24
C GLY A 231 4.80 -23.48 7.95
N ALA A 232 4.90 -24.34 8.95
CA ALA A 232 6.11 -24.59 9.73
C ALA A 232 7.12 -25.46 8.99
N GLY A 233 8.34 -25.54 9.51
CA GLY A 233 9.41 -26.36 8.97
C GLY A 233 10.23 -25.68 7.88
N SER A 234 11.06 -26.46 7.19
CA SER A 234 12.01 -25.95 6.19
C SER A 234 11.40 -25.65 4.82
N SER A 235 10.18 -26.13 4.56
CA SER A 235 9.54 -26.08 3.23
C SER A 235 8.12 -25.53 3.34
N PRO A 236 7.95 -24.20 3.49
CA PRO A 236 6.63 -23.59 3.49
C PRO A 236 5.90 -23.84 2.16
N TYR A 237 4.59 -23.94 2.22
CA TYR A 237 3.75 -24.03 1.03
C TYR A 237 3.47 -22.63 0.49
N TYR A 238 3.54 -22.47 -0.83
CA TYR A 238 3.36 -21.17 -1.46
C TYR A 238 2.02 -21.10 -2.21
N VAL A 239 1.26 -20.05 -1.91
CA VAL A 239 0.01 -19.70 -2.61
C VAL A 239 0.15 -18.36 -3.29
N GLN A 240 -0.41 -18.25 -4.48
CA GLN A 240 -0.39 -17.02 -5.26
C GLN A 240 -1.75 -16.33 -5.21
N GLY A 241 -1.72 -14.99 -5.07
CA GLY A 241 -2.89 -14.13 -5.15
C GLY A 241 -2.66 -12.94 -6.09
N LYS A 242 -3.70 -12.13 -6.24
CA LYS A 242 -3.70 -10.93 -7.08
C LYS A 242 -3.82 -9.68 -6.21
N ILE A 243 -3.22 -8.58 -6.68
CA ILE A 243 -3.27 -7.27 -6.03
C ILE A 243 -4.05 -6.34 -6.94
N TYR A 244 -5.13 -5.75 -6.43
CA TYR A 244 -6.01 -4.86 -7.16
C TYR A 244 -5.97 -3.46 -6.58
N LEU A 245 -6.02 -2.45 -7.46
CA LEU A 245 -6.22 -1.06 -7.04
C LEU A 245 -7.67 -0.88 -6.60
N ALA A 246 -7.88 -0.24 -5.46
CA ALA A 246 -9.20 0.03 -4.90
C ALA A 246 -9.32 1.48 -4.43
N GLY A 247 -10.55 1.89 -4.15
CA GLY A 247 -10.92 3.23 -3.74
C GLY A 247 -10.49 3.60 -2.32
N PRO A 248 -11.02 4.70 -1.76
CA PRO A 248 -10.70 5.18 -0.42
C PRO A 248 -10.98 4.11 0.65
N TYR A 249 -10.10 4.01 1.65
CA TYR A 249 -10.24 3.03 2.73
C TYR A 249 -9.58 3.54 4.02
N LYS A 250 -10.26 3.42 5.17
CA LYS A 250 -9.78 3.86 6.50
C LYS A 250 -9.19 5.29 6.51
N GLY A 251 -9.84 6.22 5.78
CA GLY A 251 -9.41 7.61 5.69
C GLY A 251 -8.27 7.87 4.70
N ALA A 252 -7.68 6.85 4.10
CA ALA A 252 -6.75 6.99 2.98
C ALA A 252 -7.50 7.22 1.66
N PRO A 253 -6.96 8.02 0.72
CA PRO A 253 -7.62 8.30 -0.56
C PRO A 253 -7.67 7.08 -1.51
N LEU A 254 -6.82 6.09 -1.29
CA LEU A 254 -6.64 4.90 -2.11
C LEU A 254 -6.36 3.69 -1.23
N SER A 255 -6.56 2.50 -1.79
CA SER A 255 -6.17 1.25 -1.16
C SER A 255 -5.77 0.18 -2.17
N LEU A 256 -5.18 -0.89 -1.69
CA LEU A 256 -5.00 -2.14 -2.42
C LEU A 256 -5.93 -3.20 -1.81
N ALA A 257 -6.51 -4.04 -2.63
CA ALA A 257 -7.16 -5.28 -2.23
C ALA A 257 -6.26 -6.45 -2.67
N ILE A 258 -5.71 -7.17 -1.70
CA ILE A 258 -4.88 -8.34 -1.91
C ILE A 258 -5.77 -9.55 -1.69
N ILE A 259 -6.05 -10.30 -2.77
CA ILE A 259 -7.00 -11.41 -2.78
C ILE A 259 -6.21 -12.68 -3.11
N THR A 260 -6.20 -13.62 -2.16
CA THR A 260 -5.41 -14.84 -2.22
C THR A 260 -6.31 -16.05 -2.00
N PRO A 261 -6.63 -16.84 -3.03
CA PRO A 261 -7.23 -18.17 -2.87
C PRO A 261 -6.24 -19.07 -2.11
N ALA A 262 -6.65 -19.54 -0.93
CA ALA A 262 -5.79 -20.33 -0.05
C ALA A 262 -5.94 -21.84 -0.37
N ILE A 263 -5.42 -22.25 -1.51
CA ILE A 263 -5.51 -23.63 -2.01
C ILE A 263 -4.14 -24.30 -1.83
N ALA A 264 -4.10 -25.38 -1.03
CA ALA A 264 -2.89 -26.15 -0.75
C ALA A 264 -3.11 -27.62 -1.16
N GLY A 265 -2.64 -28.00 -2.35
CA GLY A 265 -2.89 -29.32 -2.93
C GLY A 265 -4.39 -29.57 -3.09
N PRO A 266 -4.96 -30.65 -2.49
CA PRO A 266 -6.39 -30.91 -2.55
C PRO A 266 -7.22 -30.07 -1.57
N PHE A 267 -6.58 -29.33 -0.65
CA PHE A 267 -7.24 -28.58 0.40
C PHE A 267 -7.52 -27.15 -0.05
N ASP A 268 -8.78 -26.79 -0.15
CA ASP A 268 -9.24 -25.43 -0.43
C ASP A 268 -9.78 -24.80 0.87
N LEU A 269 -8.98 -23.92 1.46
CA LEU A 269 -9.31 -23.23 2.71
C LEU A 269 -10.15 -21.95 2.49
N GLY A 270 -10.60 -21.69 1.26
CA GLY A 270 -11.32 -20.46 0.93
C GLY A 270 -10.41 -19.33 0.46
N THR A 271 -10.94 -18.11 0.45
CA THR A 271 -10.26 -16.91 -0.05
C THR A 271 -9.90 -15.98 1.10
N VAL A 272 -8.66 -15.54 1.13
CA VAL A 272 -8.16 -14.51 2.04
C VAL A 272 -8.14 -13.16 1.33
N VAL A 273 -8.75 -12.15 1.96
CA VAL A 273 -8.72 -10.77 1.49
C VAL A 273 -8.04 -9.89 2.53
N VAL A 274 -6.92 -9.27 2.16
CA VAL A 274 -6.21 -8.28 3.00
C VAL A 274 -6.26 -6.93 2.31
N ARG A 275 -6.88 -5.93 2.98
CA ARG A 275 -6.87 -4.54 2.50
C ARG A 275 -5.61 -3.84 2.98
N THR A 276 -5.11 -2.93 2.15
CA THR A 276 -3.97 -2.07 2.50
C THR A 276 -4.33 -0.62 2.18
N ALA A 277 -4.45 0.21 3.20
CA ALA A 277 -4.72 1.64 3.05
C ALA A 277 -3.47 2.36 2.53
N LEU A 278 -3.62 3.22 1.52
CA LEU A 278 -2.52 4.01 0.93
C LEU A 278 -2.71 5.49 1.28
N TYR A 279 -2.02 5.94 2.30
CA TYR A 279 -1.99 7.34 2.71
C TYR A 279 -0.98 8.10 1.85
N VAL A 280 -1.38 9.27 1.37
CA VAL A 280 -0.54 10.17 0.60
C VAL A 280 -0.34 11.45 1.40
N ASP A 281 0.91 11.79 1.74
CA ASP A 281 1.20 13.04 2.44
C ASP A 281 0.87 14.22 1.52
N PRO A 282 0.04 15.18 1.95
CA PRO A 282 -0.40 16.26 1.07
C PRO A 282 0.72 17.26 0.71
N PHE A 283 1.82 17.34 1.46
CA PHE A 283 2.93 18.25 1.18
C PHE A 283 4.04 17.63 0.35
N THR A 284 4.37 16.36 0.61
CA THR A 284 5.50 15.66 -0.03
C THR A 284 5.08 14.65 -1.09
N ALA A 285 3.79 14.28 -1.12
CA ALA A 285 3.24 13.16 -1.89
C ALA A 285 3.85 11.79 -1.52
N ASP A 286 4.51 11.67 -0.37
CA ASP A 286 5.05 10.40 0.11
C ASP A 286 3.91 9.41 0.40
N ILE A 287 4.13 8.16 0.06
CA ILE A 287 3.13 7.10 0.20
C ILE A 287 3.47 6.24 1.42
N ARG A 288 2.48 6.08 2.30
CA ARG A 288 2.50 5.16 3.43
C ARG A 288 1.38 4.14 3.26
N ALA A 289 1.76 2.87 3.18
CA ALA A 289 0.87 1.74 3.04
C ALA A 289 0.69 1.04 4.39
N VAL A 290 -0.55 0.82 4.83
CA VAL A 290 -0.87 0.16 6.10
C VAL A 290 -1.82 -0.99 5.82
N SER A 291 -1.39 -2.22 6.12
CA SER A 291 -2.22 -3.41 5.92
C SER A 291 -3.27 -3.56 7.01
N ASP A 292 -4.35 -4.22 6.68
CA ASP A 292 -5.22 -4.85 7.68
C ASP A 292 -4.45 -5.99 8.38
N PRO A 293 -4.94 -6.49 9.53
CA PRO A 293 -4.38 -7.65 10.19
C PRO A 293 -4.26 -8.84 9.24
N LEU A 294 -3.11 -9.52 9.29
CA LEU A 294 -2.89 -10.74 8.55
C LEU A 294 -3.59 -11.90 9.26
N PRO A 295 -4.29 -12.78 8.56
CA PRO A 295 -4.92 -13.94 9.18
C PRO A 295 -3.87 -14.92 9.69
N THR A 296 -4.09 -15.47 10.86
CA THR A 296 -3.20 -16.46 11.49
C THR A 296 -3.76 -17.87 11.43
N ILE A 297 -5.09 -18.00 11.33
CA ILE A 297 -5.83 -19.26 11.21
C ILE A 297 -6.86 -19.11 10.10
N LEU A 298 -7.07 -20.14 9.32
CA LEU A 298 -8.11 -20.24 8.31
C LEU A 298 -8.72 -21.64 8.36
N SER A 299 -10.05 -21.76 8.52
CA SER A 299 -10.75 -23.03 8.67
C SER A 299 -10.14 -23.95 9.75
N GLY A 300 -9.70 -23.39 10.88
CA GLY A 300 -9.03 -24.11 11.94
C GLY A 300 -7.58 -24.52 11.64
N ILE A 301 -7.05 -24.22 10.47
CA ILE A 301 -5.66 -24.51 10.09
C ILE A 301 -4.78 -23.29 10.39
N PRO A 302 -3.77 -23.40 11.27
CA PRO A 302 -2.79 -22.35 11.50
C PRO A 302 -1.97 -22.08 10.24
N LEU A 303 -2.01 -20.85 9.74
CA LEU A 303 -1.35 -20.48 8.47
C LEU A 303 0.16 -20.36 8.63
N ASP A 304 0.62 -19.93 9.80
CA ASP A 304 2.04 -19.71 10.07
C ASP A 304 2.77 -19.00 8.92
N VAL A 305 2.29 -17.79 8.57
CA VAL A 305 2.83 -17.01 7.44
C VAL A 305 4.32 -16.74 7.63
N ARG A 306 5.13 -17.24 6.71
CA ARG A 306 6.61 -17.19 6.72
C ARG A 306 7.16 -16.12 5.78
N SER A 307 6.47 -15.89 4.68
CA SER A 307 6.88 -14.88 3.70
C SER A 307 5.69 -14.29 2.98
N VAL A 308 5.82 -13.01 2.65
CA VAL A 308 4.90 -12.26 1.79
C VAL A 308 5.74 -11.54 0.74
N SER A 309 5.56 -11.88 -0.53
CA SER A 309 6.24 -11.25 -1.65
C SER A 309 5.22 -10.58 -2.56
N LEU A 310 5.22 -9.25 -2.57
CA LEU A 310 4.38 -8.44 -3.44
C LEU A 310 5.19 -8.02 -4.67
N GLN A 311 4.61 -8.15 -5.85
CA GLN A 311 5.20 -7.67 -7.11
C GLN A 311 4.18 -6.78 -7.81
N MET A 312 4.42 -5.47 -7.79
CA MET A 312 3.64 -4.50 -8.56
C MET A 312 4.16 -4.48 -10.00
N ASN A 313 3.69 -5.43 -10.81
CA ASN A 313 4.24 -5.73 -12.12
C ASN A 313 3.37 -5.27 -13.30
N ARG A 314 2.26 -4.55 -13.03
CA ARG A 314 1.47 -3.95 -14.11
C ARG A 314 2.33 -2.99 -14.93
N SER A 315 2.29 -3.13 -16.24
CA SER A 315 3.01 -2.26 -17.17
C SER A 315 2.65 -0.78 -16.96
N ASN A 316 3.65 0.08 -16.88
CA ASN A 316 3.51 1.52 -16.66
C ASN A 316 2.75 1.91 -15.38
N PHE A 317 2.80 1.09 -14.33
CA PHE A 317 2.13 1.40 -13.06
C PHE A 317 3.06 2.12 -12.08
N VAL A 318 4.16 1.51 -11.66
CA VAL A 318 5.10 2.13 -10.72
C VAL A 318 6.12 2.96 -11.47
N LEU A 319 6.26 4.22 -11.09
CA LEU A 319 7.19 5.20 -11.66
C LEU A 319 8.30 5.50 -10.66
N ASN A 320 9.53 5.35 -11.09
CA ASN A 320 10.73 5.70 -10.33
C ASN A 320 10.87 7.22 -10.17
N PRO A 321 11.45 7.68 -9.03
CA PRO A 321 11.78 9.09 -8.82
C PRO A 321 12.78 9.61 -9.86
N THR A 322 12.84 10.94 -10.00
CA THR A 322 13.87 11.62 -10.78
C THR A 322 15.05 12.13 -9.94
N ASN A 323 15.00 11.85 -8.63
CA ASN A 323 16.10 12.03 -7.69
C ASN A 323 16.93 10.75 -7.58
N CYS A 324 18.25 10.84 -7.78
CA CYS A 324 19.21 9.72 -7.66
C CYS A 324 20.00 9.70 -6.34
N GLU A 325 19.59 10.47 -5.34
CA GLU A 325 20.18 10.35 -4.01
C GLU A 325 19.83 9.02 -3.36
N ALA A 326 20.61 8.62 -2.37
CA ALA A 326 20.33 7.40 -1.63
C ALA A 326 19.11 7.63 -0.73
N MET A 327 18.12 6.80 -0.87
CA MET A 327 16.88 6.77 -0.10
C MET A 327 16.68 5.39 0.53
N SER A 328 15.58 5.17 1.20
CA SER A 328 15.18 3.86 1.71
C SER A 328 13.69 3.61 1.51
N VAL A 329 13.33 2.35 1.28
CA VAL A 329 11.99 1.85 1.58
C VAL A 329 12.02 1.46 3.06
N GLY A 330 11.16 2.05 3.86
CA GLY A 330 11.12 1.82 5.31
C GLY A 330 9.75 1.30 5.76
N GLY A 331 9.60 1.14 7.08
CA GLY A 331 8.33 0.75 7.68
C GLY A 331 8.50 -0.01 8.98
N SER A 332 7.47 -0.76 9.33
CA SER A 332 7.46 -1.65 10.49
C SER A 332 6.59 -2.87 10.23
N VAL A 333 6.89 -3.94 10.90
CA VAL A 333 6.04 -5.12 11.01
C VAL A 333 5.62 -5.30 12.46
N THR A 334 4.34 -5.55 12.69
CA THR A 334 3.81 -5.94 14.00
C THR A 334 3.62 -7.44 14.06
N THR A 335 3.76 -8.01 15.25
CA THR A 335 3.63 -9.45 15.50
C THR A 335 2.35 -9.76 16.29
N THR A 336 1.94 -11.01 16.30
CA THR A 336 0.80 -11.50 17.11
C THR A 336 1.03 -11.33 18.61
N ALA A 337 2.30 -11.25 19.05
CA ALA A 337 2.67 -10.92 20.42
C ALA A 337 2.62 -9.41 20.75
N GLY A 338 2.17 -8.56 19.78
CA GLY A 338 2.08 -7.10 19.97
C GLY A 338 3.40 -6.35 19.86
N GLN A 339 4.49 -7.02 19.52
CA GLN A 339 5.79 -6.38 19.32
C GLN A 339 5.92 -5.81 17.92
N SER A 340 6.83 -4.85 17.75
CA SER A 340 7.11 -4.23 16.44
C SER A 340 8.60 -4.33 16.12
N ALA A 341 8.91 -4.58 14.85
CA ALA A 341 10.26 -4.50 14.32
C ALA A 341 10.31 -3.49 13.16
N SER A 342 11.35 -2.65 13.14
CA SER A 342 11.57 -1.69 12.06
C SER A 342 12.09 -2.38 10.81
N LEU A 343 11.60 -1.93 9.66
CA LEU A 343 12.02 -2.37 8.33
C LEU A 343 12.77 -1.25 7.63
N SER A 344 13.88 -1.56 6.99
CA SER A 344 14.61 -0.61 6.14
C SER A 344 15.39 -1.35 5.07
N ASN A 345 15.20 -0.93 3.82
CA ASN A 345 16.01 -1.41 2.70
C ASN A 345 16.47 -0.21 1.86
N ARG A 346 17.75 -0.17 1.52
CA ARG A 346 18.32 0.90 0.70
C ARG A 346 17.69 0.92 -0.68
N PHE A 347 17.27 2.11 -1.11
CA PHE A 347 16.71 2.36 -2.43
C PHE A 347 17.51 3.45 -3.15
N LYS A 348 17.86 3.21 -4.40
CA LYS A 348 18.57 4.18 -5.24
C LYS A 348 18.28 3.90 -6.70
N VAL A 349 18.01 4.95 -7.47
CA VAL A 349 17.94 4.89 -8.92
C VAL A 349 19.17 5.58 -9.56
N GLY A 350 19.43 5.30 -10.82
CA GLY A 350 20.51 5.89 -11.60
C GLY A 350 20.00 6.73 -12.77
N GLY A 351 20.91 7.34 -13.55
CA GLY A 351 20.58 8.03 -14.80
C GLY A 351 19.88 9.39 -14.68
N CYS A 352 19.67 9.93 -13.46
CA CYS A 352 18.94 11.20 -13.28
C CYS A 352 19.61 12.40 -13.96
N ARG A 353 20.94 12.37 -14.06
CA ARG A 353 21.70 13.47 -14.71
C ARG A 353 21.43 13.56 -16.21
N ASP A 354 21.01 12.47 -16.84
CA ASP A 354 20.75 12.42 -18.28
C ASP A 354 19.33 12.88 -18.61
N LEU A 355 18.42 12.92 -17.62
CA LEU A 355 17.05 13.37 -17.83
C LEU A 355 17.01 14.81 -18.35
N PRO A 356 16.26 15.10 -19.43
CA PRO A 356 16.11 16.45 -19.92
C PRO A 356 15.34 17.31 -18.89
N PHE A 357 15.69 18.62 -18.83
CA PHE A 357 15.01 19.57 -17.95
C PHE A 357 14.76 20.88 -18.70
N LYS A 358 13.60 21.04 -19.29
CA LYS A 358 13.21 22.18 -20.16
C LYS A 358 11.81 22.70 -19.86
N PRO A 359 11.44 23.00 -18.60
CA PRO A 359 10.14 23.61 -18.27
C PRO A 359 10.06 25.03 -18.88
N LYS A 360 8.85 25.42 -19.27
CA LYS A 360 8.53 26.78 -19.77
C LYS A 360 7.52 27.43 -18.84
N ILE A 361 7.62 28.74 -18.67
CA ILE A 361 6.65 29.52 -17.93
C ILE A 361 6.17 30.73 -18.75
N SER A 362 4.89 31.04 -18.65
CA SER A 362 4.29 32.26 -19.17
C SER A 362 3.54 32.95 -18.03
N ILE A 363 3.86 34.23 -17.80
CA ILE A 363 3.24 35.04 -16.76
C ILE A 363 2.48 36.18 -17.43
N MET A 364 1.21 36.36 -17.03
CA MET A 364 0.32 37.37 -17.58
C MET A 364 -0.37 38.13 -16.45
N VAL A 365 -0.39 39.45 -16.54
CA VAL A 365 -1.23 40.33 -15.71
C VAL A 365 -2.38 40.89 -16.55
N LYS A 366 -3.58 40.88 -15.96
CA LYS A 366 -4.82 41.33 -16.63
C LYS A 366 -5.55 42.38 -15.82
N GLY A 367 -6.23 43.30 -16.51
CA GLY A 367 -7.03 44.33 -15.89
C GLY A 367 -6.24 45.61 -15.63
N ALA A 368 -6.34 46.16 -14.43
CA ALA A 368 -5.76 47.45 -14.07
C ALA A 368 -4.28 47.57 -14.46
N THR A 369 -3.94 48.38 -15.44
CA THR A 369 -2.58 48.55 -15.98
C THR A 369 -1.90 49.84 -15.55
N ARG A 370 -2.62 50.74 -14.89
CA ARG A 370 -2.10 52.05 -14.41
C ARG A 370 -1.39 51.85 -13.05
N ARG A 371 -0.61 52.84 -12.66
CA ARG A 371 -0.05 52.94 -11.31
C ARG A 371 -1.15 52.82 -10.26
N ALA A 372 -0.89 52.22 -9.12
CA ALA A 372 -1.84 51.88 -8.04
C ALA A 372 -3.04 51.03 -8.51
N GLY A 373 -2.90 50.36 -9.65
CA GLY A 373 -3.89 49.39 -10.16
C GLY A 373 -3.60 48.00 -9.62
N HIS A 374 -4.65 47.22 -9.35
CA HIS A 374 -4.54 45.85 -8.83
C HIS A 374 -4.88 44.83 -9.94
N PRO A 375 -3.89 44.38 -10.75
CA PRO A 375 -4.13 43.42 -11.80
C PRO A 375 -4.34 42.01 -11.26
N ALA A 376 -5.07 41.18 -11.99
CA ALA A 376 -5.07 39.73 -11.79
C ALA A 376 -3.80 39.13 -12.40
N LEU A 377 -3.22 38.12 -11.74
CA LEU A 377 -2.04 37.40 -12.26
C LEU A 377 -2.44 35.99 -12.70
N LYS A 378 -1.90 35.56 -13.85
CA LYS A 378 -1.97 34.19 -14.32
C LYS A 378 -0.56 33.71 -14.67
N ALA A 379 -0.10 32.65 -13.97
CA ALA A 379 1.14 31.95 -14.30
C ALA A 379 0.80 30.55 -14.84
N VAL A 380 1.46 30.17 -15.93
CA VAL A 380 1.30 28.85 -16.56
C VAL A 380 2.68 28.23 -16.75
N VAL A 381 2.95 27.13 -16.05
CA VAL A 381 4.12 26.29 -16.26
C VAL A 381 3.76 25.11 -17.13
N THR A 382 4.58 24.79 -18.13
CA THR A 382 4.39 23.64 -19.03
C THR A 382 5.68 22.89 -19.20
N PHE A 383 5.56 21.57 -19.34
CA PHE A 383 6.66 20.66 -19.57
C PHE A 383 6.59 20.05 -20.97
N PRO A 384 7.72 19.74 -21.60
CA PRO A 384 7.73 18.96 -22.83
C PRO A 384 7.13 17.57 -22.59
N LYS A 385 6.59 16.97 -23.64
CA LYS A 385 6.13 15.58 -23.60
C LYS A 385 7.32 14.62 -23.43
N GLY A 386 7.09 13.47 -22.80
CA GLY A 386 8.09 12.43 -22.56
C GLY A 386 8.73 12.51 -21.18
N THR A 387 9.68 11.63 -20.93
CA THR A 387 10.40 11.56 -19.66
C THR A 387 11.29 12.79 -19.47
N SER A 388 11.17 13.44 -18.34
CA SER A 388 11.98 14.60 -17.96
C SER A 388 12.18 14.62 -16.44
N ALA A 389 13.23 15.31 -15.99
CA ALA A 389 13.40 15.55 -14.56
C ALA A 389 12.25 16.43 -14.03
N ASN A 390 11.72 16.08 -12.86
CA ASN A 390 10.66 16.84 -12.19
C ASN A 390 11.23 18.06 -11.47
N ILE A 391 10.41 19.11 -11.30
CA ILE A 391 10.82 20.30 -10.54
C ILE A 391 10.83 19.94 -9.04
N ALA A 392 11.97 20.20 -8.38
CA ALA A 392 12.11 20.15 -6.93
C ALA A 392 11.82 21.52 -6.30
N ARG A 393 12.24 22.60 -6.98
CA ARG A 393 12.07 23.97 -6.50
C ARG A 393 11.74 24.89 -7.66
N ALA A 394 10.73 25.74 -7.47
CA ALA A 394 10.32 26.75 -8.45
C ALA A 394 10.34 28.14 -7.80
N GLN A 395 11.15 29.04 -8.35
CA GLN A 395 11.28 30.41 -7.87
C GLN A 395 10.93 31.38 -8.99
N VAL A 396 10.04 32.33 -8.71
CA VAL A 396 9.61 33.39 -9.63
C VAL A 396 9.70 34.72 -8.92
N GLY A 397 10.56 35.62 -9.37
CA GLY A 397 10.63 37.01 -8.95
C GLY A 397 9.92 37.90 -9.95
N LEU A 398 8.89 38.59 -9.51
CA LEU A 398 8.21 39.59 -10.32
C LEU A 398 9.09 40.85 -10.48
N PRO A 399 8.95 41.61 -11.57
CA PRO A 399 9.68 42.85 -11.74
C PRO A 399 9.22 43.90 -10.70
N HIS A 400 10.04 44.90 -10.46
CA HIS A 400 9.73 46.02 -9.55
C HIS A 400 8.46 46.82 -9.94
N SER A 401 7.89 46.56 -11.10
CA SER A 401 6.59 47.12 -11.49
C SER A 401 5.41 46.57 -10.70
N GLU A 402 5.55 45.40 -10.03
CA GLU A 402 4.53 44.77 -9.18
C GLU A 402 5.07 44.55 -7.76
N PHE A 403 4.30 44.95 -6.78
CA PHE A 403 4.58 44.72 -5.36
C PHE A 403 3.34 44.17 -4.63
N LEU A 404 3.53 43.69 -3.40
CA LEU A 404 2.46 43.15 -2.58
C LEU A 404 1.67 44.29 -1.90
N ASP A 405 0.39 44.40 -2.19
CA ASP A 405 -0.53 45.24 -1.45
C ASP A 405 -0.92 44.59 -0.12
N GLN A 406 -0.24 44.99 0.97
CA GLN A 406 -0.53 44.49 2.32
C GLN A 406 -1.93 44.87 2.80
N GLY A 407 -2.47 46.04 2.34
CA GLY A 407 -3.81 46.50 2.69
C GLY A 407 -4.93 45.60 2.19
N SER A 408 -4.68 44.81 1.13
CA SER A 408 -5.60 43.81 0.58
C SER A 408 -5.58 42.49 1.35
N ILE A 409 -4.63 42.27 2.28
CA ILE A 409 -4.54 41.04 3.09
C ILE A 409 -5.48 41.18 4.30
N LYS A 410 -6.69 40.62 4.21
CA LYS A 410 -7.70 40.74 5.29
C LYS A 410 -7.85 39.44 6.10
N THR A 411 -7.71 38.30 5.47
CA THR A 411 -7.91 37.01 6.11
C THR A 411 -6.86 36.03 5.62
N VAL A 412 -6.24 35.32 6.55
CA VAL A 412 -5.23 34.29 6.30
C VAL A 412 -5.71 32.95 6.88
N CYS A 413 -5.19 31.84 6.37
CA CYS A 413 -5.44 30.52 6.90
C CYS A 413 -4.26 30.05 7.75
N LYS A 414 -4.50 29.48 8.91
CA LYS A 414 -3.46 28.87 9.75
C LYS A 414 -3.00 27.52 9.17
N GLN A 415 -1.77 27.14 9.41
CA GLN A 415 -1.21 25.87 8.94
C GLN A 415 -2.03 24.66 9.39
N ALA A 416 -2.56 24.66 10.62
CA ALA A 416 -3.41 23.59 11.12
C ALA A 416 -4.71 23.45 10.30
N ASP A 417 -5.37 24.58 10.00
CA ASP A 417 -6.61 24.60 9.20
C ASP A 417 -6.35 24.19 7.75
N LEU A 418 -5.17 24.56 7.19
CA LEU A 418 -4.73 24.10 5.88
C LEU A 418 -4.59 22.58 5.84
N ARG A 419 -3.95 21.98 6.85
CA ARG A 419 -3.84 20.51 6.97
C ARG A 419 -5.20 19.85 7.08
N ALA A 420 -6.09 20.40 7.90
CA ALA A 420 -7.44 19.90 8.12
C ALA A 420 -8.41 20.18 6.96
N GLY A 421 -8.05 21.07 6.00
CA GLY A 421 -8.95 21.46 4.91
C GLY A 421 -10.09 22.40 5.36
N THR A 422 -9.95 23.08 6.48
CA THR A 422 -10.97 23.92 7.11
C THR A 422 -10.71 25.43 6.99
N CYS A 423 -9.90 25.83 6.01
CA CYS A 423 -9.57 27.23 5.75
C CYS A 423 -10.81 28.12 5.54
N PRO A 424 -10.84 29.33 6.12
CA PRO A 424 -11.91 30.28 5.86
C PRO A 424 -12.01 30.64 4.37
N LYS A 425 -13.21 30.65 3.79
CA LYS A 425 -13.43 31.04 2.38
C LYS A 425 -12.91 32.46 2.07
N LYS A 426 -12.85 33.36 3.06
CA LYS A 426 -12.33 34.73 2.92
C LYS A 426 -10.81 34.75 2.70
N SER A 427 -10.05 33.70 3.07
CA SER A 427 -8.61 33.56 2.83
C SER A 427 -8.24 33.04 1.43
N ILE A 428 -9.22 32.84 0.55
CA ILE A 428 -9.02 32.47 -0.85
C ILE A 428 -8.70 33.72 -1.66
N TYR A 429 -7.52 33.76 -2.29
CA TYR A 429 -7.04 34.85 -3.15
C TYR A 429 -6.80 34.41 -4.60
N GLY A 430 -6.97 33.12 -4.89
CA GLY A 430 -6.77 32.58 -6.22
C GLY A 430 -7.30 31.16 -6.39
N LYS A 431 -6.95 30.58 -7.52
CA LYS A 431 -7.19 29.15 -7.83
C LYS A 431 -5.98 28.58 -8.55
N ALA A 432 -5.77 27.28 -8.39
CA ALA A 432 -4.71 26.57 -9.09
C ALA A 432 -5.23 25.26 -9.70
N LYS A 433 -4.54 24.80 -10.74
CA LYS A 433 -4.85 23.54 -11.43
C LYS A 433 -3.56 22.91 -11.93
N ALA A 434 -3.39 21.61 -11.63
CA ALA A 434 -2.24 20.81 -12.03
C ALA A 434 -2.69 19.59 -12.85
N TRP A 435 -2.08 19.40 -14.00
CA TRP A 435 -2.27 18.20 -14.84
C TRP A 435 -1.03 17.31 -14.68
N THR A 436 -1.25 16.05 -14.38
CA THR A 436 -0.21 15.02 -14.30
C THR A 436 -0.63 13.81 -15.14
N PRO A 437 0.31 13.11 -15.78
CA PRO A 437 -0.01 11.87 -16.48
C PRO A 437 -0.34 10.70 -15.54
N LEU A 438 -0.17 10.90 -14.22
CA LEU A 438 -0.43 9.87 -13.20
C LEU A 438 -1.91 9.73 -12.84
N LEU A 439 -2.74 10.75 -13.11
CA LEU A 439 -4.13 10.83 -12.69
C LEU A 439 -5.06 11.02 -13.88
N ASP A 440 -6.31 10.52 -13.81
CA ASP A 440 -7.31 10.67 -14.87
C ASP A 440 -7.77 12.12 -15.06
N LYS A 441 -7.88 12.85 -13.95
CA LYS A 441 -8.33 14.23 -13.93
C LYS A 441 -7.28 15.13 -13.30
N PRO A 442 -7.21 16.40 -13.70
CA PRO A 442 -6.30 17.34 -13.04
C PRO A 442 -6.71 17.56 -11.59
N LEU A 443 -5.72 17.82 -10.75
CA LEU A 443 -5.94 18.33 -9.40
C LEU A 443 -6.23 19.82 -9.48
N GLU A 444 -7.26 20.32 -8.78
CA GLU A 444 -7.62 21.73 -8.79
C GLU A 444 -8.18 22.19 -7.45
N GLY A 445 -8.04 23.47 -7.16
CA GLY A 445 -8.60 24.03 -5.95
C GLY A 445 -8.19 25.47 -5.67
N PRO A 446 -8.58 25.97 -4.48
CA PRO A 446 -8.31 27.34 -4.06
C PRO A 446 -6.83 27.57 -3.77
N VAL A 447 -6.42 28.84 -3.92
CA VAL A 447 -5.13 29.34 -3.41
C VAL A 447 -5.41 30.23 -2.23
N TYR A 448 -4.85 29.85 -1.09
CA TYR A 448 -4.96 30.56 0.17
C TYR A 448 -3.72 31.40 0.44
N LEU A 449 -3.87 32.45 1.25
CA LEU A 449 -2.76 33.01 2.01
C LEU A 449 -2.66 32.29 3.35
N GLY A 450 -1.54 31.61 3.58
CA GLY A 450 -1.28 30.79 4.76
C GLY A 450 -0.26 31.43 5.71
N VAL A 451 -0.42 31.20 7.01
CA VAL A 451 0.51 31.62 8.07
C VAL A 451 0.87 30.45 8.97
N GLY A 452 1.94 30.58 9.72
CA GLY A 452 2.43 29.55 10.64
C GLY A 452 3.58 28.73 10.08
N PHE A 453 4.19 29.19 8.98
CA PHE A 453 5.34 28.54 8.33
C PHE A 453 6.71 29.18 8.71
N GLY A 454 6.73 30.05 9.74
CA GLY A 454 7.96 30.71 10.19
C GLY A 454 8.40 31.90 9.34
N HIS A 455 7.52 32.40 8.45
CA HIS A 455 7.82 33.55 7.56
C HIS A 455 7.10 34.81 8.02
N LYS A 456 7.71 35.98 7.71
CA LYS A 456 7.14 37.30 8.05
C LYS A 456 5.91 37.64 7.21
N LEU A 457 5.94 37.30 5.92
CA LEU A 457 4.81 37.47 5.01
C LEU A 457 3.99 36.20 4.96
N PRO A 458 2.66 36.29 4.73
CA PRO A 458 1.85 35.11 4.45
C PRO A 458 2.28 34.42 3.16
N ASP A 459 2.31 33.09 3.17
CA ASP A 459 2.70 32.27 2.04
C ASP A 459 1.49 31.96 1.14
N LEU A 460 1.74 31.68 -0.14
CA LEU A 460 0.73 31.15 -1.05
C LEU A 460 0.65 29.62 -0.88
N VAL A 461 -0.56 29.11 -0.64
CA VAL A 461 -0.78 27.66 -0.58
C VAL A 461 -1.90 27.28 -1.53
N ALA A 462 -1.55 26.50 -2.55
CA ALA A 462 -2.53 25.92 -3.47
C ALA A 462 -3.00 24.56 -2.93
N ASP A 463 -4.28 24.47 -2.58
CA ASP A 463 -4.92 23.24 -2.09
C ASP A 463 -5.54 22.49 -3.28
N LEU A 464 -4.77 21.59 -3.87
CA LEU A 464 -5.10 20.88 -5.09
C LEU A 464 -5.78 19.56 -4.74
N ASN A 465 -7.04 19.42 -5.09
CA ASN A 465 -7.89 18.28 -4.77
C ASN A 465 -8.30 17.50 -6.03
N GLY A 466 -8.45 16.18 -5.89
CA GLY A 466 -8.85 15.22 -6.92
C GLY A 466 -8.81 13.79 -6.41
N GLN A 467 -8.20 12.86 -7.16
CA GLN A 467 -7.98 11.49 -6.69
C GLN A 467 -7.05 11.43 -5.46
N VAL A 468 -6.20 12.41 -5.32
CA VAL A 468 -5.37 12.68 -4.13
C VAL A 468 -5.44 14.18 -3.82
N ARG A 469 -4.99 14.58 -2.62
CA ARG A 469 -4.89 15.98 -2.23
C ARG A 469 -3.43 16.38 -2.10
N ILE A 470 -3.02 17.50 -2.74
CA ILE A 470 -1.67 18.05 -2.68
C ILE A 470 -1.73 19.53 -2.29
N LEU A 471 -0.93 19.91 -1.30
CA LEU A 471 -0.76 21.28 -0.82
C LEU A 471 0.56 21.85 -1.37
N ALA A 472 0.49 22.58 -2.47
CA ALA A 472 1.68 23.25 -3.01
C ALA A 472 1.93 24.54 -2.23
N HIS A 473 2.99 24.56 -1.42
CA HIS A 473 3.36 25.66 -0.54
C HIS A 473 4.43 26.54 -1.18
N GLY A 474 4.13 27.84 -1.35
CA GLY A 474 4.99 28.84 -1.96
C GLY A 474 5.30 29.98 -0.99
N LYS A 475 6.53 30.05 -0.49
CA LYS A 475 7.05 31.13 0.33
C LYS A 475 7.04 32.45 -0.43
N VAL A 476 6.53 33.52 0.20
CA VAL A 476 6.53 34.87 -0.35
C VAL A 476 7.59 35.69 0.36
N ASP A 477 8.50 36.32 -0.40
CA ASP A 477 9.50 37.24 0.10
C ASP A 477 9.81 38.32 -0.95
N THR A 478 10.79 39.18 -0.65
CA THR A 478 11.24 40.25 -1.55
C THR A 478 12.61 39.90 -2.17
N THR A 479 12.84 40.36 -3.39
CA THR A 479 14.17 40.29 -4.02
C THR A 479 15.07 41.40 -3.50
N LYS A 480 16.38 41.34 -3.80
CA LYS A 480 17.35 42.42 -3.48
C LYS A 480 16.98 43.77 -4.11
N HIS A 481 16.16 43.76 -5.16
CA HIS A 481 15.67 44.96 -5.86
C HIS A 481 14.20 45.25 -5.55
N GLU A 482 13.73 44.88 -4.34
CA GLU A 482 12.37 45.17 -3.84
C GLU A 482 11.20 44.55 -4.67
N GLY A 483 11.50 43.65 -5.60
CA GLY A 483 10.48 42.89 -6.34
C GLY A 483 9.90 41.78 -5.48
N LEU A 484 8.64 41.44 -5.70
CA LEU A 484 7.96 40.32 -5.04
C LEU A 484 8.47 38.99 -5.59
N ARG A 485 8.88 38.06 -4.69
CA ARG A 485 9.33 36.72 -5.08
C ARG A 485 8.46 35.66 -4.41
N ASN A 486 8.07 34.67 -5.19
CA ASN A 486 7.42 33.47 -4.68
C ASN A 486 8.30 32.23 -4.96
N THR A 487 8.51 31.40 -3.94
CA THR A 487 9.35 30.20 -4.02
C THR A 487 8.59 28.99 -3.50
N PHE A 488 8.29 28.04 -4.36
CA PHE A 488 7.87 26.68 -3.99
C PHE A 488 9.14 25.87 -3.72
N GLU A 489 9.44 25.60 -2.43
CA GLU A 489 10.73 25.00 -2.01
C GLU A 489 10.70 23.48 -2.02
N ALA A 490 9.54 22.86 -1.79
CA ALA A 490 9.37 21.42 -1.70
C ALA A 490 8.24 20.97 -2.67
N VAL A 491 8.58 20.88 -3.95
CA VAL A 491 7.64 20.31 -4.94
C VAL A 491 7.85 18.81 -4.98
N PRO A 492 6.78 17.99 -4.87
CA PRO A 492 6.90 16.52 -4.95
C PRO A 492 7.59 16.05 -6.23
N ASP A 493 8.40 14.98 -6.13
CA ASP A 493 9.05 14.36 -7.30
C ASP A 493 8.04 13.54 -8.12
N ALA A 494 7.09 14.24 -8.72
CA ALA A 494 6.04 13.67 -9.54
C ALA A 494 5.92 14.43 -10.87
N PRO A 495 5.67 13.75 -12.00
CA PRO A 495 5.57 14.42 -13.29
C PRO A 495 4.33 15.31 -13.37
N VAL A 496 4.55 16.57 -13.73
CA VAL A 496 3.50 17.55 -14.01
C VAL A 496 3.61 17.96 -15.48
N SER A 497 2.55 17.83 -16.24
CA SER A 497 2.53 18.28 -17.65
C SER A 497 2.21 19.76 -17.79
N ARG A 498 1.36 20.27 -16.89
CA ARG A 498 0.96 21.68 -16.86
C ARG A 498 0.52 22.07 -15.44
N PHE A 499 0.92 23.26 -15.03
CA PHE A 499 0.45 23.90 -13.79
C PHE A 499 -0.05 25.30 -14.12
N VAL A 500 -1.21 25.67 -13.60
CA VAL A 500 -1.82 26.99 -13.77
C VAL A 500 -2.12 27.56 -12.39
N LEU A 501 -1.62 28.76 -12.14
CA LEU A 501 -1.92 29.57 -10.95
C LEU A 501 -2.63 30.85 -11.42
N GLU A 502 -3.80 31.13 -10.86
CA GLU A 502 -4.57 32.35 -11.13
C GLU A 502 -4.86 33.07 -9.83
N MET A 503 -4.30 34.29 -9.67
CA MET A 503 -4.55 35.16 -8.52
C MET A 503 -5.57 36.23 -8.89
N GLN A 504 -6.44 36.55 -7.94
CA GLN A 504 -7.50 37.54 -8.14
C GLN A 504 -6.92 38.96 -8.25
N GLY A 505 -7.55 39.80 -9.05
CA GLY A 505 -7.27 41.22 -9.15
C GLY A 505 -8.40 42.06 -8.56
N GLY A 506 -8.24 43.38 -8.63
CA GLY A 506 -9.20 44.38 -8.14
C GLY A 506 -8.96 44.78 -6.67
N ARG A 507 -9.49 45.95 -6.29
CA ARG A 507 -9.24 46.59 -4.97
C ARG A 507 -9.63 45.77 -3.75
N LYS A 508 -10.50 44.79 -3.87
CA LYS A 508 -10.99 44.00 -2.72
C LYS A 508 -10.14 42.76 -2.43
N LYS A 509 -9.51 42.17 -3.46
CA LYS A 509 -8.81 40.87 -3.40
C LYS A 509 -7.51 40.81 -4.21
N GLY A 510 -7.16 41.87 -4.93
CA GLY A 510 -5.90 41.94 -5.69
C GLY A 510 -4.73 42.12 -4.73
N LEU A 511 -3.87 41.10 -4.65
CA LEU A 511 -2.66 41.13 -3.84
C LEU A 511 -1.50 41.87 -4.51
N LEU A 512 -1.58 42.04 -5.83
CA LEU A 512 -0.58 42.78 -6.59
C LEU A 512 -1.05 44.23 -6.80
N GLU A 513 -0.11 45.16 -6.66
CA GLU A 513 -0.29 46.56 -7.00
C GLU A 513 0.81 47.00 -7.97
N ASN A 514 0.44 47.77 -9.00
CA ASN A 514 1.41 48.29 -9.95
C ASN A 514 2.10 49.54 -9.38
N SER A 515 3.44 49.56 -9.31
CA SER A 515 4.22 50.76 -8.97
C SER A 515 4.25 51.78 -10.10
N THR A 516 3.96 51.36 -11.32
CA THR A 516 4.03 52.17 -12.53
C THR A 516 2.94 51.77 -13.54
N ASN A 517 2.86 52.46 -14.68
CA ASN A 517 2.03 52.03 -15.77
C ASN A 517 2.71 50.88 -16.55
N ILE A 518 2.21 49.67 -16.35
CA ILE A 518 2.80 48.43 -16.93
C ILE A 518 2.67 48.33 -18.48
N CYS A 519 1.98 49.27 -19.11
CA CYS A 519 1.94 49.39 -20.56
C CYS A 519 3.16 50.12 -21.15
N LYS A 520 3.95 50.77 -20.31
CA LYS A 520 5.17 51.45 -20.69
C LYS A 520 6.40 50.59 -20.36
N GLY A 521 7.26 50.39 -21.35
CA GLY A 521 8.48 49.58 -21.20
C GLY A 521 8.25 48.07 -21.28
N THR A 522 9.32 47.32 -20.99
CA THR A 522 9.32 45.85 -20.95
C THR A 522 9.61 45.37 -19.53
N HIS A 523 8.64 44.74 -18.92
CA HIS A 523 8.76 44.16 -17.59
C HIS A 523 9.09 42.67 -17.71
N LYS A 524 10.13 42.20 -17.04
CA LYS A 524 10.58 40.80 -17.08
C LYS A 524 10.62 40.22 -15.69
N ALA A 525 10.00 39.05 -15.51
CA ALA A 525 10.11 38.25 -14.30
C ALA A 525 11.38 37.39 -14.37
N GLU A 526 12.03 37.21 -13.23
CA GLU A 526 13.18 36.32 -13.04
C GLU A 526 12.70 34.94 -12.61
N VAL A 527 13.14 33.90 -13.31
CA VAL A 527 12.72 32.51 -13.09
C VAL A 527 13.92 31.65 -12.81
N ARG A 528 13.84 30.86 -11.73
CA ARG A 528 14.82 29.83 -11.43
C ARG A 528 14.10 28.54 -11.07
N PHE A 529 14.29 27.50 -11.87
CA PHE A 529 13.81 26.15 -11.62
C PHE A 529 14.98 25.24 -11.24
N THR A 530 14.82 24.44 -10.20
CA THR A 530 15.74 23.38 -9.82
C THR A 530 15.02 22.06 -9.95
N ALA A 531 15.61 21.08 -10.63
CA ALA A 531 15.08 19.75 -10.78
C ALA A 531 15.50 18.83 -9.61
N HIS A 532 14.76 17.78 -9.36
CA HIS A 532 15.15 16.68 -8.45
C HIS A 532 16.45 16.01 -8.88
N SER A 533 16.75 16.02 -10.18
CA SER A 533 18.04 15.55 -10.73
C SER A 533 19.23 16.48 -10.47
N GLY A 534 19.03 17.61 -9.78
CA GLY A 534 20.05 18.64 -9.52
C GLY A 534 20.24 19.66 -10.64
N LYS A 535 19.59 19.50 -11.82
CA LYS A 535 19.69 20.49 -12.90
C LYS A 535 19.03 21.81 -12.52
N VAL A 536 19.66 22.92 -12.92
CA VAL A 536 19.16 24.27 -12.68
C VAL A 536 18.93 24.99 -14.01
N LEU A 537 17.80 25.66 -14.14
CA LEU A 537 17.45 26.50 -15.28
C LEU A 537 17.07 27.89 -14.77
N SER A 538 17.82 28.91 -15.17
CA SER A 538 17.57 30.30 -14.80
C SER A 538 17.41 31.16 -16.05
N PHE A 539 16.36 31.97 -16.11
CA PHE A 539 16.09 32.86 -17.27
C PHE A 539 15.14 34.00 -16.88
N LYS A 540 15.04 35.00 -17.75
CA LYS A 540 14.06 36.07 -17.63
C LYS A 540 12.94 35.88 -18.64
N THR A 541 11.68 36.00 -18.20
CA THR A 541 10.50 35.91 -19.08
C THR A 541 9.74 37.24 -19.09
N PRO A 542 9.24 37.70 -20.24
CA PRO A 542 8.45 38.93 -20.30
C PRO A 542 7.12 38.75 -19.57
N LEU A 543 6.74 39.75 -18.79
CA LEU A 543 5.42 39.84 -18.19
C LEU A 543 4.44 40.31 -19.27
N LYS A 544 3.54 39.40 -19.67
CA LYS A 544 2.49 39.74 -20.64
C LYS A 544 1.42 40.57 -19.95
N ASN A 545 0.93 41.58 -20.63
CA ASN A 545 -0.11 42.48 -20.12
C ASN A 545 -1.29 42.61 -21.08
N SER A 546 -2.40 43.20 -20.62
CA SER A 546 -3.61 43.43 -21.39
C SER A 546 -3.65 44.82 -22.06
N CYS A 547 -2.50 45.44 -22.29
CA CYS A 547 -2.42 46.73 -22.92
C CYS A 547 -2.87 46.64 -24.39
N HIS A 548 -3.84 47.47 -24.78
CA HIS A 548 -4.29 47.54 -26.18
C HIS A 548 -3.21 48.16 -27.07
N LYS A 549 -2.73 47.43 -28.05
CA LYS A 549 -1.99 48.03 -29.17
C LYS A 549 -2.97 48.95 -29.91
N LYS A 550 -2.79 50.28 -29.83
CA LYS A 550 -3.49 51.20 -30.71
C LYS A 550 -3.21 50.76 -32.16
N LYS A 551 -4.25 50.33 -32.89
CA LYS A 551 -4.16 50.15 -34.33
C LYS A 551 -3.76 51.52 -34.89
N LYS A 552 -2.56 51.62 -35.50
CA LYS A 552 -2.20 52.78 -36.33
C LYS A 552 -3.20 52.82 -37.48
N HIS A 553 -4.19 53.74 -37.40
CA HIS A 553 -4.95 54.11 -38.58
C HIS A 553 -3.95 54.69 -39.58
N LYS A 554 -3.68 53.97 -40.68
CA LYS A 554 -3.11 54.52 -41.88
C LYS A 554 -4.14 55.54 -42.41
N LYS A 555 -3.84 56.84 -42.27
CA LYS A 555 -4.52 57.88 -43.04
C LYS A 555 -4.23 57.59 -44.52
N HIS A 556 -5.18 57.10 -45.25
CA HIS A 556 -5.19 57.23 -46.70
C HIS A 556 -5.40 58.71 -47.00
N SER A 557 -4.34 59.40 -47.40
CA SER A 557 -4.43 60.67 -48.11
C SER A 557 -4.98 60.37 -49.52
N GLY A 558 -6.29 60.54 -49.75
CA GLY A 558 -6.84 60.61 -51.04
C GLY A 558 -6.37 61.94 -51.69
N ARG A 559 -5.51 61.82 -52.67
CA ARG A 559 -5.31 62.91 -53.66
C ARG A 559 -6.44 62.79 -54.65
N GLY A 560 -7.28 63.85 -54.72
CA GLY A 560 -8.25 64.05 -55.77
C GLY A 560 -7.60 64.36 -57.10
N ARG A 561 -8.26 63.91 -58.07
CA ARG A 561 -8.55 64.61 -59.34
C ARG A 561 -9.91 64.14 -59.87
#